data_9d7b6efb849f34e91ca09c97c63f4598
#
_entry.id   9d7b6efb849f34e91ca09c97c63f4598
#
_cell.length_a   1.000
_cell.length_b   1.000
_cell.length_c   1.000
_cell.angle_alpha   90.00
_cell.angle_beta   90.00
_cell.angle_gamma   90.00
#
_symmetry.space_group_name_H-M   'P 1'
#
loop_
_entity.id
_entity.type
_entity.pdbx_description
1 polymer ?
#
loop_
_entity_poly.entity_id
_entity_poly.type
_entity_poly.pdbx_seq_one_letter_code
_entity_poly.pdbx_strand_id
1 'polypeptide(L)'
;MFRLGFGVVIGLMAGPALACPAPPMAEMEIHLRAVNTERAKSGRVALTLSPDLNAVAQAHACDMAQRGYFSHTTPEGRDMIQRGQRAGLTGICAMGENIARGQKDVPAVMAGWMRSTGHRRNILNSEYRVVGFGRGPGPTWVQVFAVVC
;
A
#
# COMPACT_ATOMS: atom_id res chain seq x y z
N MET A 1 16.54 62.17 -2.42
CA MET A 1 15.77 61.29 -3.31
C MET A 1 15.94 59.83 -2.78
N PHE A 2 14.99 59.35 -1.97
CA PHE A 2 15.00 57.96 -1.45
C PHE A 2 14.09 57.14 -2.37
N ARG A 3 14.63 56.10 -3.03
CA ARG A 3 13.86 55.10 -3.78
C ARG A 3 13.53 53.95 -2.84
N LEU A 4 12.25 53.84 -2.47
CA LEU A 4 11.71 52.64 -1.84
C LEU A 4 11.57 51.53 -2.90
N GLY A 5 12.38 50.49 -2.75
CA GLY A 5 12.22 49.25 -3.52
C GLY A 5 11.08 48.42 -2.92
N PHE A 6 9.99 48.24 -3.66
CA PHE A 6 8.94 47.27 -3.33
C PHE A 6 9.42 45.88 -3.69
N GLY A 7 9.80 45.09 -2.68
CA GLY A 7 10.06 43.67 -2.85
C GLY A 7 8.74 42.89 -2.97
N VAL A 8 8.47 42.33 -4.15
CA VAL A 8 7.35 41.40 -4.34
C VAL A 8 7.72 40.06 -3.71
N VAL A 9 7.11 39.73 -2.58
CA VAL A 9 7.18 38.38 -2.00
C VAL A 9 6.21 37.51 -2.78
N ILE A 10 6.75 36.66 -3.66
CA ILE A 10 5.98 35.60 -4.32
C ILE A 10 5.80 34.48 -3.31
N GLY A 11 4.64 34.49 -2.64
CA GLY A 11 4.23 33.36 -1.79
C GLY A 11 4.01 32.13 -2.67
N LEU A 12 4.82 31.07 -2.47
CA LEU A 12 4.51 29.74 -3.02
C LEU A 12 3.19 29.28 -2.39
N MET A 13 2.12 29.34 -3.14
CA MET A 13 0.86 28.67 -2.80
C MET A 13 1.12 27.16 -2.93
N ALA A 14 1.31 26.46 -1.79
CA ALA A 14 1.21 25.00 -1.78
C ALA A 14 -0.20 24.63 -2.20
N GLY A 15 -0.33 23.99 -3.37
CA GLY A 15 -1.61 23.48 -3.83
C GLY A 15 -2.17 22.47 -2.80
N PRO A 16 -3.50 22.25 -2.77
CA PRO A 16 -4.10 21.28 -1.85
C PRO A 16 -3.46 19.93 -2.09
N ALA A 17 -2.87 19.34 -1.02
CA ALA A 17 -2.40 17.97 -1.07
C ALA A 17 -3.58 17.09 -1.49
N LEU A 18 -3.40 16.26 -2.54
CA LEU A 18 -4.41 15.32 -2.99
C LEU A 18 -4.84 14.46 -1.81
N ALA A 19 -6.10 14.57 -1.40
CA ALA A 19 -6.64 13.72 -0.37
C ALA A 19 -6.49 12.24 -0.80
N CYS A 20 -5.97 11.41 0.11
CA CYS A 20 -5.75 9.99 -0.14
C CYS A 20 -6.46 9.18 0.95
N PRO A 21 -7.80 9.14 0.92
CA PRO A 21 -8.58 8.40 1.90
C PRO A 21 -8.31 6.90 1.75
N ALA A 22 -8.37 6.19 2.88
CA ALA A 22 -8.33 4.74 2.87
C ALA A 22 -9.53 4.16 2.10
N PRO A 23 -9.38 2.99 1.44
CA PRO A 23 -10.51 2.31 0.82
C PRO A 23 -11.62 2.04 1.84
N PRO A 24 -12.90 2.06 1.41
CA PRO A 24 -14.00 1.66 2.29
C PRO A 24 -13.80 0.22 2.82
N MET A 25 -14.28 -0.06 4.02
CA MET A 25 -14.17 -1.40 4.63
C MET A 25 -14.76 -2.48 3.72
N ALA A 26 -15.86 -2.20 3.04
CA ALA A 26 -16.46 -3.12 2.07
C ALA A 26 -15.50 -3.51 0.92
N GLU A 27 -14.67 -2.60 0.44
CA GLU A 27 -13.64 -2.89 -0.58
C GLU A 27 -12.52 -3.75 0.01
N MET A 28 -12.08 -3.46 1.23
CA MET A 28 -11.07 -4.27 1.94
C MET A 28 -11.55 -5.70 2.17
N GLU A 29 -12.82 -5.90 2.50
CA GLU A 29 -13.44 -7.21 2.65
C GLU A 29 -13.55 -7.98 1.32
N ILE A 30 -13.86 -7.29 0.22
CA ILE A 30 -13.82 -7.89 -1.13
C ILE A 30 -12.41 -8.36 -1.44
N HIS A 31 -11.41 -7.55 -1.13
CA HIS A 31 -10.00 -7.87 -1.34
C HIS A 31 -9.56 -9.06 -0.50
N LEU A 32 -9.91 -9.09 0.79
CA LEU A 32 -9.64 -10.21 1.68
C LEU A 32 -10.28 -11.52 1.18
N ARG A 33 -11.56 -11.48 0.77
CA ARG A 33 -12.22 -12.65 0.19
C ARG A 33 -11.53 -13.14 -1.08
N ALA A 34 -11.11 -12.23 -1.96
CA ALA A 34 -10.39 -12.59 -3.20
C ALA A 34 -9.06 -13.30 -2.89
N VAL A 35 -8.26 -12.76 -1.96
CA VAL A 35 -7.02 -13.41 -1.50
C VAL A 35 -7.30 -14.79 -0.90
N ASN A 36 -8.27 -14.87 0.01
CA ASN A 36 -8.57 -16.13 0.70
C ASN A 36 -9.17 -17.19 -0.24
N THR A 37 -9.88 -16.79 -1.29
CA THR A 37 -10.33 -17.70 -2.35
C THR A 37 -9.15 -18.35 -3.06
N GLU A 38 -8.13 -17.59 -3.46
CA GLU A 38 -6.94 -18.13 -4.11
C GLU A 38 -6.12 -19.01 -3.15
N ARG A 39 -6.04 -18.62 -1.89
CA ARG A 39 -5.39 -19.41 -0.84
C ARG A 39 -6.08 -20.74 -0.60
N ALA A 40 -7.42 -20.76 -0.50
CA ALA A 40 -8.21 -21.98 -0.33
C ALA A 40 -8.01 -22.96 -1.49
N LYS A 41 -8.02 -22.50 -2.75
CA LYS A 41 -7.72 -23.31 -3.94
C LYS A 41 -6.35 -23.99 -3.87
N SER A 42 -5.43 -23.43 -3.11
CA SER A 42 -4.06 -23.92 -2.94
C SER A 42 -3.82 -24.59 -1.59
N GLY A 43 -4.86 -24.90 -0.83
CA GLY A 43 -4.76 -25.55 0.49
C GLY A 43 -4.07 -24.68 1.55
N ARG A 44 -4.13 -23.35 1.42
CA ARG A 44 -3.51 -22.41 2.37
C ARG A 44 -4.54 -21.92 3.39
N VAL A 45 -4.08 -21.73 4.63
CA VAL A 45 -4.91 -21.14 5.70
C VAL A 45 -5.31 -19.72 5.32
N ALA A 46 -6.56 -19.36 5.60
CA ALA A 46 -7.07 -18.02 5.35
C ALA A 46 -6.29 -16.97 6.17
N LEU A 47 -6.10 -15.79 5.58
CA LEU A 47 -5.55 -14.62 6.27
C LEU A 47 -6.67 -13.84 6.95
N THR A 48 -6.31 -13.11 8.00
CA THR A 48 -7.18 -12.11 8.62
C THR A 48 -6.75 -10.70 8.27
N LEU A 49 -7.69 -9.79 8.22
CA LEU A 49 -7.41 -8.37 7.96
C LEU A 49 -6.75 -7.75 9.19
N SER A 50 -5.65 -7.01 8.97
CA SER A 50 -4.96 -6.26 10.02
C SER A 50 -5.13 -4.75 9.78
N PRO A 51 -5.78 -4.02 10.71
CA PRO A 51 -5.88 -2.56 10.63
C PRO A 51 -4.52 -1.87 10.55
N ASP A 52 -3.52 -2.37 11.28
CA ASP A 52 -2.17 -1.80 11.28
C ASP A 52 -1.48 -2.00 9.92
N LEU A 53 -1.63 -3.18 9.31
CA LEU A 53 -1.12 -3.41 7.94
C LEU A 53 -1.91 -2.62 6.90
N ASN A 54 -3.21 -2.38 7.09
CA ASN A 54 -3.98 -1.47 6.23
C ASN A 54 -3.38 -0.07 6.26
N ALA A 55 -3.02 0.45 7.44
CA ALA A 55 -2.40 1.77 7.58
C ALA A 55 -1.06 1.85 6.87
N VAL A 56 -0.21 0.82 7.00
CA VAL A 56 1.10 0.74 6.31
C VAL A 56 0.91 0.66 4.79
N ALA A 57 0.00 -0.18 4.31
CA ALA A 57 -0.29 -0.32 2.89
C ALA A 57 -0.85 0.97 2.29
N GLN A 58 -1.80 1.62 2.99
CA GLN A 58 -2.42 2.87 2.56
C GLN A 58 -1.40 4.00 2.50
N ALA A 59 -0.57 4.15 3.53
CA ALA A 59 0.47 5.17 3.54
C ALA A 59 1.42 5.03 2.34
N HIS A 60 1.82 3.80 1.98
CA HIS A 60 2.68 3.56 0.84
C HIS A 60 1.99 3.79 -0.51
N ALA A 61 0.73 3.36 -0.65
CA ALA A 61 -0.06 3.63 -1.86
C ALA A 61 -0.22 5.12 -2.10
N CYS A 62 -0.50 5.90 -1.05
CA CYS A 62 -0.59 7.35 -1.09
C CYS A 62 0.76 8.00 -1.44
N ASP A 63 1.84 7.59 -0.80
CA ASP A 63 3.17 8.14 -1.02
C ASP A 63 3.62 7.94 -2.48
N MET A 64 3.45 6.72 -3.01
CA MET A 64 3.72 6.43 -4.42
C MET A 64 2.90 7.31 -5.38
N ALA A 65 1.60 7.47 -5.09
CA ALA A 65 0.71 8.25 -5.94
C ALA A 65 1.00 9.75 -5.89
N GLN A 66 1.21 10.31 -4.69
CA GLN A 66 1.44 11.73 -4.47
C GLN A 66 2.82 12.20 -4.95
N ARG A 67 3.84 11.36 -4.79
CA ARG A 67 5.23 11.68 -5.15
C ARG A 67 5.64 11.17 -6.52
N GLY A 68 4.74 10.48 -7.24
CA GLY A 68 4.94 10.06 -8.62
C GLY A 68 5.99 8.96 -8.83
N TYR A 69 6.22 8.09 -7.84
CA TYR A 69 7.10 6.92 -8.01
C TYR A 69 6.32 5.59 -7.92
N PHE A 70 6.95 4.49 -8.31
CA PHE A 70 6.38 3.14 -8.23
C PHE A 70 7.49 2.14 -7.86
N SER A 71 7.61 1.81 -6.58
CA SER A 71 8.69 0.98 -6.04
C SER A 71 8.30 0.41 -4.68
N HIS A 72 8.86 -0.73 -4.31
CA HIS A 72 8.81 -1.28 -2.95
C HIS A 72 9.62 -0.46 -1.92
N THR A 73 10.49 0.41 -2.40
CA THR A 73 11.36 1.26 -1.59
C THR A 73 11.01 2.72 -1.83
N THR A 74 10.93 3.51 -0.76
CA THR A 74 10.69 4.95 -0.89
C THR A 74 11.90 5.67 -1.50
N PRO A 75 11.75 6.90 -2.04
CA PRO A 75 12.89 7.68 -2.55
C PRO A 75 14.00 7.90 -1.52
N GLU A 76 13.69 7.86 -0.21
CA GLU A 76 14.69 7.93 0.87
C GLU A 76 15.33 6.57 1.22
N GLY A 77 15.05 5.52 0.43
CA GLY A 77 15.63 4.20 0.62
C GLY A 77 14.95 3.33 1.68
N ARG A 78 13.76 3.72 2.18
CA ARG A 78 13.03 2.91 3.17
C ARG A 78 12.28 1.77 2.51
N ASP A 79 12.60 0.54 2.89
CA ASP A 79 11.89 -0.66 2.50
C ASP A 79 10.57 -0.85 3.31
N MET A 80 9.87 -1.93 3.02
CA MET A 80 8.60 -2.30 3.66
C MET A 80 8.76 -2.51 5.18
N ILE A 81 9.83 -3.17 5.63
CA ILE A 81 10.09 -3.42 7.05
C ILE A 81 10.28 -2.10 7.80
N GLN A 82 11.12 -1.22 7.24
CA GLN A 82 11.38 0.11 7.82
C GLN A 82 10.13 0.98 7.84
N ARG A 83 9.25 0.90 6.82
CA ARG A 83 7.95 1.58 6.84
C ARG A 83 7.05 1.04 7.96
N GLY A 84 6.98 -0.28 8.12
CA GLY A 84 6.25 -0.92 9.21
C GLY A 84 6.73 -0.49 10.59
N GLN A 85 8.04 -0.52 10.83
CA GLN A 85 8.64 -0.09 12.09
C GLN A 85 8.32 1.37 12.42
N ARG A 86 8.40 2.27 11.44
CA ARG A 86 8.04 3.69 11.61
C ARG A 86 6.55 3.90 11.88
N ALA A 87 5.70 3.01 11.40
CA ALA A 87 4.27 3.01 11.70
C ALA A 87 3.94 2.37 13.07
N GLY A 88 4.94 1.89 13.81
CA GLY A 88 4.76 1.29 15.14
C GLY A 88 4.36 -0.17 15.11
N LEU A 89 4.53 -0.89 13.99
CA LEU A 89 4.27 -2.33 13.95
C LEU A 89 5.19 -3.07 14.92
N THR A 90 4.59 -3.93 15.73
CA THR A 90 5.28 -4.83 16.66
C THR A 90 4.79 -6.26 16.48
N GLY A 91 5.55 -7.25 16.96
CA GLY A 91 5.13 -8.67 16.87
C GLY A 91 5.10 -9.21 15.44
N ILE A 92 5.87 -8.64 14.51
CA ILE A 92 5.99 -9.06 13.12
C ILE A 92 7.39 -9.63 12.87
N CYS A 93 7.45 -10.90 12.45
CA CYS A 93 8.70 -11.59 12.16
C CYS A 93 9.14 -11.48 10.71
N ALA A 94 8.20 -11.41 9.78
CA ALA A 94 8.47 -11.26 8.36
C ALA A 94 7.29 -10.59 7.65
N MET A 95 7.59 -9.93 6.54
CA MET A 95 6.60 -9.25 5.72
C MET A 95 6.80 -9.56 4.24
N GLY A 96 5.74 -9.40 3.46
CA GLY A 96 5.75 -9.42 2.00
C GLY A 96 4.86 -8.32 1.45
N GLU A 97 5.14 -7.86 0.24
CA GLU A 97 4.39 -6.77 -0.37
C GLU A 97 4.12 -7.05 -1.85
N ASN A 98 2.90 -6.76 -2.28
CA ASN A 98 2.54 -6.67 -3.68
C ASN A 98 2.11 -5.24 -3.99
N ILE A 99 2.62 -4.68 -5.07
CA ILE A 99 2.20 -3.37 -5.58
C ILE A 99 1.69 -3.49 -7.01
N ALA A 100 0.73 -2.66 -7.38
CA ALA A 100 0.21 -2.57 -8.74
C ALA A 100 -0.31 -1.16 -9.04
N ARG A 101 -0.44 -0.82 -10.33
CA ARG A 101 -0.97 0.47 -10.76
C ARG A 101 -1.80 0.33 -12.02
N GLY A 102 -2.92 1.05 -12.08
CA GLY A 102 -3.77 1.17 -13.25
C GLY A 102 -4.95 0.21 -13.31
N GLN A 103 -5.02 -0.80 -12.44
CA GLN A 103 -6.18 -1.72 -12.40
C GLN A 103 -7.39 -1.01 -11.81
N LYS A 104 -8.55 -1.17 -12.45
CA LYS A 104 -9.77 -0.41 -12.12
C LYS A 104 -10.46 -0.89 -10.83
N ASP A 105 -10.30 -2.17 -10.47
CA ASP A 105 -11.01 -2.83 -9.37
C ASP A 105 -10.23 -4.01 -8.77
N VAL A 106 -10.73 -4.56 -7.67
CA VAL A 106 -10.12 -5.69 -6.97
C VAL A 106 -10.00 -6.93 -7.85
N PRO A 107 -11.00 -7.37 -8.63
CA PRO A 107 -10.83 -8.50 -9.55
C PRO A 107 -9.69 -8.31 -10.54
N ALA A 108 -9.56 -7.12 -11.13
CA ALA A 108 -8.52 -6.83 -12.11
C ALA A 108 -7.11 -6.86 -11.49
N VAL A 109 -6.92 -6.26 -10.33
CA VAL A 109 -5.61 -6.26 -9.65
C VAL A 109 -5.23 -7.65 -9.15
N MET A 110 -6.17 -8.41 -8.59
CA MET A 110 -5.94 -9.79 -8.14
C MET A 110 -5.57 -10.70 -9.33
N ALA A 111 -6.28 -10.59 -10.45
CA ALA A 111 -5.94 -11.34 -11.67
C ALA A 111 -4.52 -11.01 -12.16
N GLY A 112 -4.11 -9.75 -12.07
CA GLY A 112 -2.74 -9.31 -12.39
C GLY A 112 -1.70 -9.95 -11.48
N TRP A 113 -1.91 -9.88 -10.18
CA TRP A 113 -0.99 -10.45 -9.19
C TRP A 113 -0.89 -11.98 -9.29
N MET A 114 -2.01 -12.68 -9.52
CA MET A 114 -2.01 -14.14 -9.65
C MET A 114 -1.31 -14.65 -10.92
N ARG A 115 -1.19 -13.83 -11.97
CA ARG A 115 -0.39 -14.16 -13.17
C ARG A 115 1.11 -13.92 -12.99
N SER A 116 1.52 -13.12 -12.01
CA SER A 116 2.92 -12.82 -11.72
C SER A 116 3.47 -13.80 -10.68
N THR A 117 4.53 -14.53 -11.01
CA THR A 117 5.13 -15.53 -10.12
C THR A 117 5.52 -14.96 -8.75
N GLY A 118 6.11 -13.77 -8.72
CA GLY A 118 6.53 -13.11 -7.48
C GLY A 118 5.34 -12.71 -6.60
N HIS A 119 4.35 -12.03 -7.18
CA HIS A 119 3.15 -11.60 -6.47
C HIS A 119 2.31 -12.79 -5.98
N ARG A 120 2.12 -13.80 -6.85
CA ARG A 120 1.41 -15.03 -6.52
C ARG A 120 2.08 -15.75 -5.34
N ARG A 121 3.40 -15.81 -5.30
CA ARG A 121 4.15 -16.42 -4.19
C ARG A 121 3.84 -15.75 -2.86
N ASN A 122 3.73 -14.41 -2.82
CA ASN A 122 3.31 -13.69 -1.62
C ASN A 122 1.90 -14.07 -1.21
N ILE A 123 0.93 -14.05 -2.14
CA ILE A 123 -0.48 -14.39 -1.86
C ILE A 123 -0.60 -15.81 -1.28
N LEU A 124 0.19 -16.77 -1.79
CA LEU A 124 0.12 -18.19 -1.43
C LEU A 124 1.14 -18.61 -0.37
N ASN A 125 1.92 -17.68 0.20
CA ASN A 125 2.89 -18.02 1.25
C ASN A 125 2.18 -18.61 2.48
N SER A 126 2.63 -19.80 2.90
CA SER A 126 2.03 -20.56 4.01
C SER A 126 2.29 -19.97 5.38
N GLU A 127 3.30 -19.10 5.52
CA GLU A 127 3.70 -18.54 6.81
C GLU A 127 2.89 -17.31 7.20
N TYR A 128 2.35 -16.57 6.22
CA TYR A 128 1.56 -15.38 6.51
C TYR A 128 0.24 -15.72 7.22
N ARG A 129 -0.16 -14.84 8.14
CA ARG A 129 -1.40 -14.94 8.94
C ARG A 129 -2.29 -13.73 8.80
N VAL A 130 -1.71 -12.58 8.52
CA VAL A 130 -2.42 -11.30 8.41
C VAL A 130 -2.09 -10.60 7.11
N VAL A 131 -3.02 -9.77 6.64
CA VAL A 131 -2.87 -8.96 5.43
C VAL A 131 -3.51 -7.59 5.63
N GLY A 132 -2.94 -6.59 4.97
CA GLY A 132 -3.50 -5.25 4.87
C GLY A 132 -3.52 -4.77 3.43
N PHE A 133 -4.45 -3.87 3.14
CA PHE A 133 -4.67 -3.31 1.81
C PHE A 133 -4.64 -1.79 1.82
N GLY A 134 -4.09 -1.21 0.76
CA GLY A 134 -4.12 0.21 0.50
C GLY A 134 -4.40 0.50 -0.97
N ARG A 135 -5.07 1.62 -1.24
CA ARG A 135 -5.30 2.12 -2.57
C ARG A 135 -5.16 3.64 -2.62
N GLY A 136 -4.20 4.10 -3.38
CA GLY A 136 -3.98 5.52 -3.66
C GLY A 136 -4.61 5.98 -4.97
N PRO A 137 -4.61 7.29 -5.23
CA PRO A 137 -5.01 7.86 -6.51
C PRO A 137 -4.26 7.25 -7.71
N GLY A 138 -4.89 7.29 -8.89
CA GLY A 138 -4.32 6.81 -10.14
C GLY A 138 -4.22 5.30 -10.31
N PRO A 139 -5.23 4.50 -10.00
CA PRO A 139 -5.32 3.59 -8.88
C PRO A 139 -3.99 2.88 -8.62
N THR A 140 -3.39 3.21 -7.49
CA THR A 140 -2.14 2.60 -7.00
C THR A 140 -2.50 1.65 -5.86
N TRP A 141 -2.17 0.36 -6.01
CA TRP A 141 -2.60 -0.72 -5.11
C TRP A 141 -1.41 -1.25 -4.32
N VAL A 142 -1.65 -1.54 -3.04
CA VAL A 142 -0.67 -2.18 -2.15
C VAL A 142 -1.35 -3.26 -1.34
N GLN A 143 -0.74 -4.47 -1.30
CA GLN A 143 -1.02 -5.51 -0.31
C GLN A 143 0.22 -5.68 0.56
N VAL A 144 0.06 -5.70 1.86
CA VAL A 144 1.11 -6.05 2.82
C VAL A 144 0.70 -7.29 3.59
N PHE A 145 1.55 -8.29 3.60
CA PHE A 145 1.37 -9.56 4.31
C PHE A 145 2.36 -9.64 5.46
N ALA A 146 1.99 -10.36 6.54
CA ALA A 146 2.93 -10.57 7.64
C ALA A 146 2.83 -11.95 8.29
N VAL A 147 4.00 -12.38 8.80
CA VAL A 147 4.15 -13.44 9.78
C VAL A 147 4.10 -12.79 11.16
N VAL A 148 3.18 -13.23 11.99
CA VAL A 148 3.07 -12.79 13.39
C VAL A 148 4.00 -13.64 14.24
N CYS A 149 4.80 -13.01 15.13
CA CYS A 149 5.72 -13.68 16.05
C CYS A 149 5.03 -14.30 17.27
#